data_ed307016fac8b2c031bf3dac33430680
#
_entry.id   ed307016fac8b2c031bf3dac33430680
#
_cell.length_a   1.000
_cell.length_b   1.000
_cell.length_c   1.000
_cell.angle_alpha   90.00
_cell.angle_beta   90.00
_cell.angle_gamma   90.00
#
_symmetry.space_group_name_H-M   'P 1'
#
loop_
_entity.id
_entity.type
_entity.pdbx_description
1 polymer ?
#
loop_
_entity_poly.entity_id
_entity_poly.type
_entity_poly.pdbx_seq_one_letter_code
_entity_poly.pdbx_strand_id
1 'polypeptide(L)'
;YKIKNIKFIKSDWFTNIDENNYDLIVSNPPYISNDDPILNNSDIRFEPSSALVSGAGGLDDLRKIICKSRTYLKDYGWLIVEHAYNQGVKVREIFIKNNFTATTIKDYNELERITYGKLLQRK
;
A
#
# COMPACT_ATOMS: atom_id res chain seq x y z
N TYR A 1 19.92 -14.38 -17.80
CA TYR A 1 20.19 -13.16 -17.04
C TYR A 1 19.99 -13.43 -15.55
N LYS A 2 21.06 -13.51 -14.82
CA LYS A 2 20.99 -13.82 -13.39
C LYS A 2 21.20 -12.57 -12.56
N ILE A 3 20.15 -12.16 -11.85
CA ILE A 3 20.24 -11.09 -10.85
C ILE A 3 20.35 -11.79 -9.50
N LYS A 4 21.46 -11.56 -8.80
CA LYS A 4 21.75 -12.26 -7.54
C LYS A 4 21.23 -11.52 -6.32
N ASN A 5 20.82 -10.27 -6.48
CA ASN A 5 20.37 -9.42 -5.37
C ASN A 5 18.86 -9.31 -5.27
N ILE A 6 18.12 -10.24 -5.89
CA ILE A 6 16.66 -10.29 -5.82
C ILE A 6 16.23 -11.63 -5.23
N LYS A 7 15.31 -11.57 -4.31
CA LYS A 7 14.71 -12.75 -3.70
C LYS A 7 13.20 -12.67 -3.86
N PHE A 8 12.58 -13.75 -4.38
CA PHE A 8 11.14 -13.84 -4.53
C PHE A 8 10.56 -14.70 -3.41
N ILE A 9 9.53 -14.19 -2.73
CA ILE A 9 8.91 -14.86 -1.58
C ILE A 9 7.40 -14.89 -1.81
N LYS A 10 6.80 -16.10 -1.74
CA LYS A 10 5.35 -16.22 -1.73
C LYS A 10 4.86 -15.94 -0.31
N SER A 11 4.00 -14.95 -0.15
CA SER A 11 3.56 -14.51 1.17
C SER A 11 2.20 -13.81 1.08
N ASP A 12 1.42 -13.91 2.15
CA ASP A 12 0.26 -13.06 2.35
C ASP A 12 0.78 -11.79 3.04
N TRP A 13 1.11 -10.79 2.23
CA TRP A 13 1.79 -9.56 2.66
C TRP A 13 3.09 -9.89 3.41
N PHE A 14 3.17 -9.60 4.70
CA PHE A 14 4.39 -9.81 5.48
C PHE A 14 4.46 -11.17 6.18
N THR A 15 3.47 -12.03 6.04
CA THR A 15 3.37 -13.27 6.81
C THR A 15 4.61 -14.15 6.70
N ASN A 16 5.20 -14.26 5.52
CA ASN A 16 6.39 -15.07 5.28
C ASN A 16 7.67 -14.26 5.11
N ILE A 17 7.65 -13.00 5.52
CA ILE A 17 8.84 -12.13 5.48
C ILE A 17 9.54 -12.24 6.81
N ASP A 18 10.73 -12.84 6.82
CA ASP A 18 11.50 -13.05 8.04
C ASP A 18 12.40 -11.87 8.39
N GLU A 19 12.82 -11.13 7.37
CA GLU A 19 13.74 -10.02 7.56
C GLU A 19 13.00 -8.76 7.97
N ASN A 20 13.67 -7.90 8.72
CA ASN A 20 13.21 -6.56 9.04
C ASN A 20 14.35 -5.57 8.76
N ASN A 21 14.19 -4.30 9.11
CA ASN A 21 15.17 -3.25 8.83
C ASN A 21 15.32 -2.93 7.35
N TYR A 22 14.21 -3.00 6.61
CA TYR A 22 14.20 -2.56 5.21
C TYR A 22 14.31 -1.04 5.14
N ASP A 23 14.96 -0.56 4.10
CA ASP A 23 15.07 0.88 3.81
C ASP A 23 13.80 1.42 3.19
N LEU A 24 13.11 0.60 2.40
CA LEU A 24 11.98 1.03 1.59
C LEU A 24 11.02 -0.13 1.39
N ILE A 25 9.74 0.15 1.55
CA ILE A 25 8.65 -0.75 1.20
C ILE A 25 7.76 -0.05 0.19
N VAL A 26 7.47 -0.70 -0.93
CA VAL A 26 6.58 -0.19 -1.97
C VAL A 26 5.45 -1.19 -2.15
N SER A 27 4.22 -0.70 -2.19
CA SER A 27 3.06 -1.58 -2.35
C SER A 27 2.01 -0.96 -3.26
N ASN A 28 1.41 -1.81 -4.09
CA ASN A 28 0.23 -1.49 -4.88
C ASN A 28 -0.86 -2.48 -4.51
N PRO A 29 -1.48 -2.31 -3.32
CA PRO A 29 -2.48 -3.28 -2.85
C PRO A 29 -3.83 -3.05 -3.51
N PRO A 30 -4.79 -4.00 -3.34
CA PRO A 30 -6.17 -3.73 -3.71
C PRO A 30 -6.70 -2.53 -2.93
N TYR A 31 -7.41 -1.64 -3.60
CA TYR A 31 -7.95 -0.42 -2.96
C TYR A 31 -9.35 -0.05 -3.46
N ILE A 32 -9.97 -0.90 -4.27
CA ILE A 32 -11.33 -0.65 -4.77
C ILE A 32 -12.32 -1.06 -3.68
N SER A 33 -13.29 -0.17 -3.38
CA SER A 33 -14.36 -0.50 -2.46
C SER A 33 -15.22 -1.63 -3.03
N ASN A 34 -15.71 -2.52 -2.18
CA ASN A 34 -16.54 -3.65 -2.61
C ASN A 34 -17.88 -3.25 -3.22
N ASP A 35 -18.31 -2.00 -3.04
CA ASP A 35 -19.53 -1.44 -3.63
C ASP A 35 -19.26 -0.49 -4.81
N ASP A 36 -18.02 -0.42 -5.28
CA ASP A 36 -17.64 0.48 -6.36
C ASP A 36 -18.23 0.00 -7.69
N PRO A 37 -18.94 0.87 -8.44
CA PRO A 37 -19.51 0.49 -9.74
C PRO A 37 -18.49 0.03 -10.78
N ILE A 38 -17.23 0.40 -10.65
CA ILE A 38 -16.19 -0.03 -11.58
C ILE A 38 -16.05 -1.56 -11.63
N LEU A 39 -16.46 -2.26 -10.58
CA LEU A 39 -16.44 -3.73 -10.54
C LEU A 39 -17.37 -4.36 -11.58
N ASN A 40 -18.29 -3.59 -12.16
CA ASN A 40 -19.17 -4.05 -13.22
C ASN A 40 -18.55 -3.88 -14.62
N ASN A 41 -17.36 -3.28 -14.71
CA ASN A 41 -16.66 -3.13 -15.98
C ASN A 41 -16.18 -4.51 -16.45
N SER A 42 -16.38 -4.81 -17.76
CA SER A 42 -16.06 -6.12 -18.32
C SER A 42 -14.58 -6.47 -18.20
N ASP A 43 -13.70 -5.50 -18.32
CA ASP A 43 -12.26 -5.74 -18.23
C ASP A 43 -11.84 -6.13 -16.81
N ILE A 44 -12.45 -5.51 -15.81
CA ILE A 44 -12.14 -5.75 -14.40
C ILE A 44 -12.73 -7.07 -13.92
N ARG A 45 -13.87 -7.50 -14.45
CA ARG A 45 -14.52 -8.74 -14.03
C ARG A 45 -13.68 -9.99 -14.27
N PHE A 46 -12.68 -9.92 -15.16
CA PHE A 46 -11.79 -11.05 -15.42
C PHE A 46 -10.61 -11.14 -14.46
N GLU A 47 -10.43 -10.15 -13.59
CA GLU A 47 -9.38 -10.17 -12.59
C GLU A 47 -9.90 -10.72 -11.27
N PRO A 48 -9.07 -11.43 -10.49
CA PRO A 48 -9.49 -11.89 -9.17
C PRO A 48 -9.93 -10.72 -8.29
N SER A 49 -11.07 -10.84 -7.62
CA SER A 49 -11.56 -9.78 -6.75
C SER A 49 -10.57 -9.45 -5.62
N SER A 50 -9.81 -10.45 -5.15
CA SER A 50 -8.79 -10.24 -4.13
C SER A 50 -7.65 -9.32 -4.59
N ALA A 51 -7.45 -9.17 -5.91
CA ALA A 51 -6.45 -8.27 -6.47
C ALA A 51 -6.97 -6.84 -6.63
N LEU A 52 -8.28 -6.62 -6.52
CA LEU A 52 -8.92 -5.33 -6.79
C LEU A 52 -9.63 -4.74 -5.59
N VAL A 53 -10.32 -5.56 -4.79
CA VAL A 53 -11.26 -5.10 -3.78
C VAL A 53 -10.65 -5.20 -2.39
N SER A 54 -10.82 -4.16 -1.59
CA SER A 54 -10.35 -4.12 -0.22
C SER A 54 -11.42 -3.54 0.70
N GLY A 55 -12.49 -4.30 0.91
CA GLY A 55 -13.55 -3.99 1.86
C GLY A 55 -14.35 -2.72 1.58
N ALA A 56 -15.05 -2.25 2.58
CA ALA A 56 -15.80 -1.00 2.51
C ALA A 56 -14.84 0.19 2.46
N GLY A 57 -15.00 1.05 1.45
CA GLY A 57 -14.11 2.18 1.23
C GLY A 57 -12.77 1.81 0.61
N GLY A 58 -12.48 0.51 0.41
CA GLY A 58 -11.26 0.06 -0.25
C GLY A 58 -9.99 0.22 0.57
N LEU A 59 -10.08 0.31 1.91
CA LEU A 59 -8.95 0.67 2.77
C LEU A 59 -8.39 -0.47 3.62
N ASP A 60 -9.03 -1.66 3.61
CA ASP A 60 -8.64 -2.72 4.54
C ASP A 60 -7.20 -3.16 4.37
N ASP A 61 -6.77 -3.44 3.13
CA ASP A 61 -5.40 -3.87 2.89
C ASP A 61 -4.39 -2.74 3.11
N LEU A 62 -4.76 -1.51 2.75
CA LEU A 62 -3.92 -0.35 3.01
C LEU A 62 -3.67 -0.18 4.51
N ARG A 63 -4.70 -0.32 5.34
CA ARG A 63 -4.54 -0.24 6.80
C ARG A 63 -3.58 -1.31 7.32
N LYS A 64 -3.73 -2.54 6.85
CA LYS A 64 -2.86 -3.65 7.26
C LYS A 64 -1.41 -3.38 6.87
N ILE A 65 -1.18 -2.99 5.64
CA ILE A 65 0.17 -2.76 5.11
C ILE A 65 0.85 -1.62 5.86
N ILE A 66 0.17 -0.51 6.02
CA ILE A 66 0.74 0.66 6.69
C ILE A 66 1.05 0.34 8.14
N CYS A 67 0.13 -0.30 8.85
CA CYS A 67 0.34 -0.66 10.24
C CYS A 67 1.51 -1.62 10.41
N LYS A 68 1.56 -2.68 9.61
CA LYS A 68 2.58 -3.72 9.76
C LYS A 68 3.95 -3.31 9.25
N SER A 69 4.00 -2.41 8.26
CA SER A 69 5.28 -1.98 7.69
C SER A 69 6.21 -1.36 8.73
N ARG A 70 5.67 -0.80 9.81
CA ARG A 70 6.49 -0.27 10.91
C ARG A 70 7.43 -1.31 11.51
N THR A 71 7.00 -2.56 11.56
CA THR A 71 7.79 -3.65 12.11
C THR A 71 8.94 -4.04 11.18
N TYR A 72 8.74 -3.88 9.87
CA TYR A 72 9.67 -4.34 8.85
C TYR A 72 10.60 -3.25 8.33
N LEU A 73 10.27 -1.99 8.55
CA LEU A 73 11.14 -0.86 8.18
C LEU A 73 12.08 -0.53 9.32
N LYS A 74 13.27 -0.10 8.96
CA LYS A 74 14.14 0.54 9.93
C LYS A 74 13.62 1.94 10.27
N ASP A 75 14.13 2.53 11.35
CA ASP A 75 13.84 3.91 11.69
C ASP A 75 14.21 4.80 10.49
N TYR A 76 13.32 5.74 10.16
CA TYR A 76 13.48 6.64 9.02
C TYR A 76 13.45 5.95 7.65
N GLY A 77 13.02 4.68 7.60
CA GLY A 77 12.73 3.99 6.34
C GLY A 77 11.47 4.56 5.69
N TRP A 78 11.31 4.29 4.41
CA TRP A 78 10.23 4.85 3.59
C TRP A 78 9.18 3.82 3.23
N LEU A 79 7.92 4.24 3.24
CA LEU A 79 6.79 3.48 2.72
C LEU A 79 6.14 4.25 1.59
N ILE A 80 5.88 3.57 0.48
CA ILE A 80 5.17 4.15 -0.67
C ILE A 80 4.00 3.22 -1.01
N VAL A 81 2.78 3.76 -1.09
CA VAL A 81 1.60 2.98 -1.47
C VAL A 81 0.82 3.68 -2.57
N GLU A 82 0.27 2.88 -3.49
CA GLU A 82 -0.72 3.35 -4.45
C GLU A 82 -2.11 3.22 -3.85
N HIS A 83 -3.01 4.15 -4.19
CA HIS A 83 -4.40 4.15 -3.75
C HIS A 83 -5.30 4.83 -4.77
N ALA A 84 -6.61 4.79 -4.55
CA ALA A 84 -7.55 5.49 -5.41
C ALA A 84 -7.47 7.01 -5.21
N TYR A 85 -7.88 7.75 -6.24
CA TYR A 85 -7.79 9.21 -6.23
C TYR A 85 -8.59 9.87 -5.09
N ASN A 86 -9.65 9.21 -4.63
CA ASN A 86 -10.53 9.75 -3.59
C ASN A 86 -10.15 9.25 -2.18
N GLN A 87 -9.03 8.57 -2.03
CA GLN A 87 -8.59 8.01 -0.76
C GLN A 87 -7.46 8.78 -0.09
N GLY A 88 -6.90 9.79 -0.75
CA GLY A 88 -5.68 10.45 -0.30
C GLY A 88 -5.74 10.96 1.13
N VAL A 89 -6.83 11.64 1.52
CA VAL A 89 -6.98 12.20 2.87
C VAL A 89 -6.95 11.07 3.91
N LYS A 90 -7.72 10.00 3.70
CA LYS A 90 -7.77 8.89 4.63
C LYS A 90 -6.45 8.12 4.71
N VAL A 91 -5.79 7.94 3.58
CA VAL A 91 -4.49 7.27 3.56
C VAL A 91 -3.45 8.09 4.34
N ARG A 92 -3.41 9.40 4.16
CA ARG A 92 -2.54 10.27 4.95
C ARG A 92 -2.83 10.16 6.45
N GLU A 93 -4.11 10.11 6.82
CA GLU A 93 -4.48 9.93 8.23
C GLU A 93 -3.94 8.62 8.80
N ILE A 94 -4.02 7.54 8.02
CA ILE A 94 -3.51 6.23 8.44
C ILE A 94 -1.99 6.29 8.60
N PHE A 95 -1.28 6.92 7.67
CA PHE A 95 0.16 7.12 7.78
C PHE A 95 0.53 7.83 9.08
N ILE A 96 -0.13 8.95 9.35
CA ILE A 96 0.17 9.77 10.54
C ILE A 96 -0.13 9.01 11.83
N LYS A 97 -1.23 8.27 11.89
CA LYS A 97 -1.54 7.43 13.05
C LYS A 97 -0.50 6.36 13.30
N ASN A 98 0.20 5.94 12.26
CA ASN A 98 1.22 4.90 12.35
C ASN A 98 2.64 5.46 12.40
N ASN A 99 2.76 6.72 12.78
CA ASN A 99 4.05 7.39 13.01
C ASN A 99 4.88 7.59 11.76
N PHE A 100 4.22 7.74 10.61
CA PHE A 100 4.86 8.14 9.35
C PHE A 100 4.60 9.61 9.07
N THR A 101 5.50 10.25 8.34
CA THR A 101 5.14 11.45 7.59
C THR A 101 4.18 11.05 6.46
N ALA A 102 3.51 12.00 5.83
CA ALA A 102 2.58 11.66 4.76
C ALA A 102 2.57 12.75 3.69
N THR A 103 2.88 12.37 2.46
CA THR A 103 2.84 13.25 1.29
C THR A 103 2.18 12.49 0.15
N THR A 104 1.23 13.12 -0.54
CA THR A 104 0.52 12.52 -1.65
C THR A 104 0.94 13.17 -2.96
N ILE A 105 1.15 12.34 -3.99
CA ILE A 105 1.54 12.78 -5.33
C ILE A 105 0.38 12.52 -6.28
N LYS A 106 0.14 13.48 -7.18
CA LYS A 106 -0.86 13.37 -8.23
C LYS A 106 -0.25 12.76 -9.49
N ASP A 107 -1.10 12.09 -10.27
CA ASP A 107 -0.72 11.57 -11.58
C ASP A 107 -0.80 12.67 -12.65
N TYR A 108 -0.60 12.29 -13.93
CA TYR A 108 -0.65 13.24 -15.03
C TYR A 108 -2.03 13.86 -15.24
N ASN A 109 -3.10 13.24 -14.72
CA ASN A 109 -4.45 13.77 -14.78
C ASN A 109 -4.83 14.59 -13.55
N GLU A 110 -3.85 14.99 -12.73
CA GLU A 110 -4.03 15.75 -11.49
C GLU A 110 -4.87 15.00 -10.44
N LEU A 111 -4.87 13.65 -10.50
CA LEU A 111 -5.54 12.82 -9.53
C LEU A 111 -4.54 12.24 -8.53
N GLU A 112 -4.87 12.29 -7.25
CA GLU A 112 -4.05 11.71 -6.21
C GLU A 112 -3.93 10.19 -6.38
N ARG A 113 -2.72 9.63 -6.38
CA ARG A 113 -2.50 8.21 -6.66
C ARG A 113 -1.52 7.54 -5.73
N ILE A 114 -0.57 8.27 -5.19
CA ILE A 114 0.51 7.71 -4.40
C ILE A 114 0.66 8.53 -3.13
N THR A 115 0.75 7.85 -2.00
CA THR A 115 1.16 8.48 -0.74
C THR A 115 2.43 7.81 -0.26
N TYR A 116 3.40 8.61 0.14
CA TYR A 116 4.64 8.13 0.72
C TYR A 116 4.93 8.83 2.02
N GLY A 117 5.70 8.17 2.86
CA GLY A 117 6.08 8.73 4.13
C GLY A 117 7.31 8.05 4.71
N LYS A 118 7.98 8.77 5.60
CA LYS A 118 9.12 8.30 6.34
C LYS A 118 8.66 7.87 7.73
N LEU A 119 9.08 6.69 8.16
CA LEU A 119 8.83 6.23 9.53
C LEU A 119 9.66 7.09 10.47
N LEU A 120 9.01 7.83 11.36
CA LEU A 120 9.72 8.75 12.24
C LEU A 120 10.47 7.99 13.32
N GLN A 121 9.82 6.98 13.89
CA GLN A 121 10.46 6.13 14.87
C GLN A 121 9.65 4.86 15.03
N ARG A 122 10.32 3.71 15.04
CA ARG A 122 9.65 2.43 15.18
C ARG A 122 9.35 2.17 16.65
N LYS A 123 8.07 2.01 16.97
CA LYS A 123 7.64 1.64 18.32
C LYS A 123 6.62 0.54 18.27
#